data_7bd9abf1e4b3d0e7c26c04dfce3358d9
#
_entry.id   7bd9abf1e4b3d0e7c26c04dfce3358d9
#
_cell.length_a   1.000
_cell.length_b   1.000
_cell.length_c   1.000
_cell.angle_alpha   90.00
_cell.angle_beta   90.00
_cell.angle_gamma   90.00
#
_symmetry.space_group_name_H-M   'P 1'
#
loop_
_entity.id
_entity.type
_entity.pdbx_description
1 polymer ?
#
loop_
_entity_poly.entity_id
_entity_poly.type
_entity_poly.pdbx_seq_one_letter_code
_entity_poly.pdbx_strand_id
1 'polypeptide(L)'
;MKFMLMGLEVNGEWERLAQTERDRRVQVHQQALQGLVAERGFVDGQTLALTSVGLARSAEAITVRMNGGKSIVTDGPFAETKEVLGGFDLIDFATRDEAIAFAKRCCARDGLFEIRPVRDSWWTYHGPGVGDANRFMLMILSDVGTTWTQVQIDRNVAHHQQVGLEYSSQKGLVRGEPLCFSSARLWPSSEAITLRLRGDQALTSDGPFAETKEVLGGFCIIDCASKDEAVGWAKKFSANSGETIEIRPVRSMWSIYRA
;
A
#
# COMPACT_ATOMS: atom_id res chain seq x y z
N MET A 1 11.05 -4.34 13.07
CA MET A 1 10.01 -5.04 12.24
C MET A 1 9.33 -4.00 11.39
N LYS A 2 9.06 -4.32 10.13
CA LYS A 2 8.36 -3.40 9.22
C LYS A 2 6.84 -3.52 9.39
N PHE A 3 6.16 -2.39 9.41
CA PHE A 3 4.71 -2.30 9.46
C PHE A 3 4.17 -1.47 8.30
N MET A 4 3.01 -1.86 7.81
CA MET A 4 2.19 -1.05 6.94
C MET A 4 1.07 -0.41 7.78
N LEU A 5 1.05 0.91 7.80
CA LEU A 5 0.02 1.71 8.45
C LEU A 5 -0.93 2.21 7.37
N MET A 6 -2.07 1.58 7.23
CA MET A 6 -3.08 1.87 6.21
C MET A 6 -4.06 2.91 6.73
N GLY A 7 -4.02 4.11 6.18
CA GLY A 7 -5.00 5.16 6.44
C GLY A 7 -6.30 4.88 5.68
N LEU A 8 -7.37 4.67 6.43
CA LEU A 8 -8.70 4.40 5.88
C LEU A 8 -9.56 5.66 5.98
N GLU A 9 -10.33 5.94 4.95
CA GLU A 9 -11.22 7.10 4.88
C GLU A 9 -12.61 6.69 4.40
N VAL A 10 -13.63 7.44 4.79
CA VAL A 10 -14.97 7.25 4.23
C VAL A 10 -14.94 7.58 2.74
N ASN A 11 -15.43 6.68 1.92
CA ASN A 11 -15.42 6.83 0.46
C ASN A 11 -15.99 8.18 0.02
N GLY A 12 -15.20 8.94 -0.72
CA GLY A 12 -15.54 10.29 -1.16
C GLY A 12 -15.51 11.35 -0.06
N GLU A 13 -15.05 11.07 1.16
CA GLU A 13 -14.91 12.08 2.21
C GLU A 13 -13.86 13.12 1.84
N TRP A 14 -12.70 12.67 1.36
CA TRP A 14 -11.59 13.54 1.00
C TRP A 14 -11.98 14.65 0.04
N GLU A 15 -12.81 14.34 -0.97
CA GLU A 15 -13.27 15.30 -1.96
C GLU A 15 -14.25 16.33 -1.40
N ARG A 16 -15.02 15.94 -0.39
CA ARG A 16 -15.99 16.83 0.28
C ARG A 16 -15.35 17.77 1.28
N LEU A 17 -14.11 17.47 1.73
CA LEU A 17 -13.40 18.35 2.64
C LEU A 17 -13.04 19.67 1.96
N ALA A 18 -13.10 20.77 2.71
CA ALA A 18 -12.53 22.04 2.29
C ALA A 18 -11.01 21.91 2.04
N GLN A 19 -10.45 22.68 1.11
CA GLN A 19 -9.02 22.64 0.79
C GLN A 19 -8.17 22.85 2.04
N THR A 20 -8.53 23.83 2.90
CA THR A 20 -7.83 24.11 4.16
C THR A 20 -7.78 22.91 5.11
N GLU A 21 -8.83 22.09 5.16
CA GLU A 21 -8.84 20.89 6.00
C GLU A 21 -7.98 19.79 5.37
N ARG A 22 -8.00 19.62 4.05
CA ARG A 22 -7.09 18.70 3.36
C ARG A 22 -5.63 19.07 3.60
N ASP A 23 -5.29 20.35 3.44
CA ASP A 23 -3.94 20.86 3.67
C ASP A 23 -3.49 20.63 5.12
N ARG A 24 -4.40 20.89 6.08
CA ARG A 24 -4.14 20.63 7.50
C ARG A 24 -3.86 19.14 7.78
N ARG A 25 -4.65 18.23 7.23
CA ARG A 25 -4.44 16.78 7.41
C ARG A 25 -3.11 16.34 6.80
N VAL A 26 -2.79 16.81 5.61
CA VAL A 26 -1.50 16.55 4.96
C VAL A 26 -0.34 17.10 5.79
N GLN A 27 -0.46 18.33 6.30
CA GLN A 27 0.58 18.97 7.11
C GLN A 27 0.84 18.20 8.40
N VAL A 28 -0.20 17.78 9.13
CA VAL A 28 -0.07 16.98 10.37
C VAL A 28 0.66 15.67 10.07
N HIS A 29 0.27 14.97 9.01
CA HIS A 29 0.93 13.74 8.60
C HIS A 29 2.41 13.98 8.25
N GLN A 30 2.72 14.97 7.43
CA GLN A 30 4.10 15.32 7.07
C GLN A 30 4.95 15.68 8.30
N GLN A 31 4.40 16.43 9.25
CA GLN A 31 5.08 16.77 10.50
C GLN A 31 5.37 15.52 11.34
N ALA A 32 4.44 14.57 11.40
CA ALA A 32 4.66 13.30 12.11
C ALA A 32 5.80 12.50 11.47
N LEU A 33 5.83 12.42 10.13
CA LEU A 33 6.91 11.74 9.40
C LEU A 33 8.26 12.43 9.60
N GLN A 34 8.32 13.74 9.48
CA GLN A 34 9.54 14.53 9.70
C GLN A 34 10.04 14.40 11.15
N GLY A 35 9.12 14.43 12.12
CA GLY A 35 9.43 14.22 13.52
C GLY A 35 10.03 12.83 13.77
N LEU A 36 9.46 11.78 13.17
CA LEU A 36 10.00 10.41 13.29
C LEU A 36 11.44 10.32 12.74
N VAL A 37 11.68 10.95 11.59
CA VAL A 37 13.02 10.99 10.98
C VAL A 37 14.01 11.73 11.87
N ALA A 38 13.60 12.86 12.48
CA ALA A 38 14.45 13.62 13.40
C ALA A 38 14.73 12.88 14.71
N GLU A 39 13.74 12.17 15.27
CA GLU A 39 13.86 11.41 16.51
C GLU A 39 14.76 10.18 16.37
N ARG A 40 14.64 9.46 15.25
CA ARG A 40 15.33 8.17 15.10
C ARG A 40 16.72 8.29 14.48
N GLY A 41 16.97 9.36 13.71
CA GLY A 41 18.25 9.52 13.02
C GLY A 41 18.59 8.29 12.14
N PHE A 42 19.88 8.10 11.94
CA PHE A 42 20.42 6.87 11.34
C PHE A 42 20.77 5.91 12.48
N VAL A 43 20.02 4.82 12.62
CA VAL A 43 20.33 3.78 13.60
C VAL A 43 21.35 2.84 12.97
N ASP A 44 22.54 2.73 13.57
CA ASP A 44 23.64 1.83 13.19
C ASP A 44 24.07 1.89 11.71
N GLY A 45 24.02 3.09 11.10
CA GLY A 45 24.40 3.25 9.70
C GLY A 45 23.38 2.68 8.70
N GLN A 46 22.26 2.15 9.18
CA GLN A 46 21.15 1.72 8.35
C GLN A 46 20.07 2.80 8.30
N THR A 47 19.61 3.06 7.10
CA THR A 47 18.57 4.04 6.84
C THR A 47 17.23 3.54 7.37
N LEU A 48 16.51 4.36 8.11
CA LEU A 48 15.09 4.14 8.36
C LEU A 48 14.37 4.02 7.00
N ALA A 49 13.92 2.81 6.67
CA ALA A 49 13.12 2.63 5.47
C ALA A 49 11.72 3.18 5.75
N LEU A 50 11.45 4.36 5.22
CA LEU A 50 10.18 5.02 5.30
C LEU A 50 9.65 5.28 3.89
N THR A 51 8.45 4.80 3.61
CA THR A 51 7.71 5.14 2.39
C THR A 51 6.30 5.52 2.76
N SER A 52 5.87 6.69 2.29
CA SER A 52 4.51 7.19 2.43
C SER A 52 3.87 7.32 1.05
N VAL A 53 2.67 6.79 0.90
CA VAL A 53 1.95 6.74 -0.37
C VAL A 53 0.52 7.25 -0.17
N GLY A 54 0.14 8.25 -0.94
CA GLY A 54 -1.24 8.71 -1.08
C GLY A 54 -1.84 8.17 -2.38
N LEU A 55 -3.03 7.59 -2.30
CA LEU A 55 -3.73 7.00 -3.42
C LEU A 55 -4.74 7.97 -4.03
N ALA A 56 -5.03 7.81 -5.32
CA ALA A 56 -6.15 8.46 -5.97
C ALA A 56 -7.48 7.86 -5.48
N ARG A 57 -8.60 8.47 -5.87
CA ARG A 57 -9.94 8.02 -5.46
C ARG A 57 -10.20 6.56 -5.82
N SER A 58 -10.98 5.86 -4.98
CA SER A 58 -11.40 4.49 -5.28
C SER A 58 -12.19 4.38 -6.58
N ALA A 59 -12.94 5.41 -6.95
CA ALA A 59 -13.64 5.49 -8.23
C ALA A 59 -12.72 5.50 -9.46
N GLU A 60 -11.43 5.83 -9.28
CA GLU A 60 -10.42 5.79 -10.35
C GLU A 60 -9.72 4.42 -10.46
N ALA A 61 -10.08 3.48 -9.61
CA ALA A 61 -9.53 2.13 -9.61
C ALA A 61 -9.95 1.35 -10.86
N ILE A 62 -9.17 0.31 -11.14
CA ILE A 62 -9.50 -0.74 -12.10
C ILE A 62 -9.30 -2.06 -11.38
N THR A 63 -10.26 -2.97 -11.52
CA THR A 63 -10.17 -4.31 -10.93
C THR A 63 -9.90 -5.34 -12.01
N VAL A 64 -8.90 -6.19 -11.78
CA VAL A 64 -8.56 -7.35 -12.62
C VAL A 64 -8.80 -8.62 -11.82
N ARG A 65 -9.66 -9.51 -12.35
CA ARG A 65 -9.95 -10.84 -11.77
C ARG A 65 -9.64 -11.93 -12.76
N MET A 66 -9.18 -13.07 -12.26
CA MET A 66 -9.06 -14.28 -13.07
C MET A 66 -10.29 -15.18 -12.87
N ASN A 67 -10.92 -15.57 -13.96
CA ASN A 67 -12.04 -16.53 -13.93
C ASN A 67 -11.85 -17.57 -15.03
N GLY A 68 -11.63 -18.82 -14.65
CA GLY A 68 -11.45 -19.93 -15.58
C GLY A 68 -10.31 -19.70 -16.60
N GLY A 69 -9.21 -19.09 -16.20
CA GLY A 69 -8.06 -18.79 -17.04
C GLY A 69 -8.22 -17.53 -17.93
N LYS A 70 -9.35 -16.83 -17.83
CA LYS A 70 -9.61 -15.56 -18.52
C LYS A 70 -9.57 -14.40 -17.53
N SER A 71 -8.96 -13.28 -17.93
CA SER A 71 -8.99 -12.07 -17.16
C SER A 71 -10.27 -11.27 -17.43
N ILE A 72 -10.95 -10.86 -16.36
CA ILE A 72 -12.06 -9.92 -16.39
C ILE A 72 -11.53 -8.60 -15.84
N VAL A 73 -11.74 -7.52 -16.58
CA VAL A 73 -11.32 -6.17 -16.18
C VAL A 73 -12.57 -5.31 -16.03
N THR A 74 -12.71 -4.65 -14.90
CA THR A 74 -13.83 -3.75 -14.58
C THR A 74 -13.33 -2.41 -14.09
N ASP A 75 -13.97 -1.33 -14.47
CA ASP A 75 -13.75 -0.02 -13.89
C ASP A 75 -14.29 0.02 -12.45
N GLY A 76 -13.60 0.76 -11.60
CA GLY A 76 -13.96 0.92 -10.20
C GLY A 76 -13.21 -0.02 -9.25
N PRO A 77 -13.45 0.17 -7.94
CA PRO A 77 -12.82 -0.63 -6.90
C PRO A 77 -13.37 -2.06 -6.91
N PHE A 78 -12.57 -2.95 -6.34
CA PHE A 78 -12.94 -4.35 -6.15
C PHE A 78 -14.26 -4.54 -5.40
N ALA A 79 -14.48 -3.77 -4.36
CA ALA A 79 -15.71 -3.74 -3.57
C ALA A 79 -16.13 -2.30 -3.27
N GLU A 80 -17.42 -2.04 -3.38
CA GLU A 80 -17.99 -0.79 -2.90
C GLU A 80 -18.13 -0.87 -1.38
N THR A 81 -17.13 -0.34 -0.68
CA THR A 81 -17.11 -0.27 0.77
C THR A 81 -17.32 1.16 1.25
N LYS A 82 -17.82 1.29 2.48
CA LYS A 82 -18.00 2.59 3.11
C LYS A 82 -16.65 3.27 3.38
N GLU A 83 -15.69 2.50 3.83
CA GLU A 83 -14.31 2.94 4.06
C GLU A 83 -13.38 2.34 3.02
N VAL A 84 -12.45 3.15 2.53
CA VAL A 84 -11.49 2.79 1.49
C VAL A 84 -10.07 3.16 1.93
N LEU A 85 -9.08 2.48 1.37
CA LEU A 85 -7.69 2.83 1.56
C LEU A 85 -7.39 4.17 0.87
N GLY A 86 -7.10 5.22 1.65
CA GLY A 86 -6.71 6.54 1.15
C GLY A 86 -5.20 6.65 0.92
N GLY A 87 -4.41 5.89 1.67
CA GLY A 87 -2.95 5.88 1.59
C GLY A 87 -2.35 4.99 2.66
N PHE A 88 -1.03 4.86 2.66
CA PHE A 88 -0.32 4.08 3.66
C PHE A 88 1.11 4.56 3.88
N ASP A 89 1.64 4.19 5.05
CA ASP A 89 3.05 4.31 5.37
C ASP A 89 3.66 2.93 5.60
N LEU A 90 4.86 2.72 5.07
CA LEU A 90 5.70 1.56 5.41
C LEU A 90 6.86 2.05 6.26
N ILE A 91 6.95 1.56 7.47
CA ILE A 91 7.92 2.04 8.44
C ILE A 91 8.46 0.88 9.29
N ASP A 92 9.75 0.92 9.58
CA ASP A 92 10.36 0.02 10.55
C ASP A 92 10.14 0.54 11.96
N PHE A 93 9.54 -0.28 12.82
CA PHE A 93 9.38 -0.03 14.25
C PHE A 93 9.95 -1.19 15.06
N ALA A 94 10.44 -0.92 16.27
CA ALA A 94 10.91 -1.97 17.16
C ALA A 94 9.74 -2.81 17.69
N THR A 95 8.61 -2.16 17.97
CA THR A 95 7.43 -2.80 18.57
C THR A 95 6.13 -2.38 17.89
N ARG A 96 5.05 -3.15 18.14
CA ARG A 96 3.68 -2.80 17.74
C ARG A 96 3.21 -1.49 18.39
N ASP A 97 3.58 -1.27 19.66
CA ASP A 97 3.19 -0.08 20.42
C ASP A 97 3.78 1.18 19.83
N GLU A 98 5.01 1.12 19.32
CA GLU A 98 5.62 2.25 18.59
C GLU A 98 4.86 2.55 17.29
N ALA A 99 4.44 1.53 16.53
CA ALA A 99 3.64 1.71 15.33
C ALA A 99 2.29 2.36 15.65
N ILE A 100 1.62 1.93 16.72
CA ILE A 100 0.37 2.52 17.21
C ILE A 100 0.59 3.97 17.66
N ALA A 101 1.64 4.23 18.44
CA ALA A 101 1.96 5.58 18.90
C ALA A 101 2.24 6.52 17.73
N PHE A 102 2.94 6.06 16.70
CA PHE A 102 3.18 6.82 15.49
C PHE A 102 1.87 7.09 14.72
N ALA A 103 1.03 6.07 14.50
CA ALA A 103 -0.25 6.23 13.80
C ALA A 103 -1.15 7.27 14.49
N LYS A 104 -1.12 7.35 15.83
CA LYS A 104 -1.83 8.42 16.58
C LYS A 104 -1.32 9.81 16.23
N ARG A 105 -0.02 9.99 15.98
CA ARG A 105 0.57 11.29 15.60
C ARG A 105 0.22 11.71 14.19
N CYS A 106 -0.03 10.74 13.28
CA CYS A 106 -0.38 10.99 11.89
C CYS A 106 -1.77 11.62 11.72
N CYS A 107 -2.63 11.54 12.75
CA CYS A 107 -3.99 12.06 12.68
C CYS A 107 -4.11 13.41 13.35
N ALA A 108 -4.86 14.32 12.70
CA ALA A 108 -5.15 15.62 13.26
C ALA A 108 -6.14 15.58 14.43
N ARG A 109 -7.18 14.75 14.36
CA ARG A 109 -8.22 14.54 15.39
C ARG A 109 -9.00 13.25 15.20
N ASP A 110 -9.42 12.99 13.95
CA ASP A 110 -10.21 11.81 13.62
C ASP A 110 -9.43 11.00 12.58
N GLY A 111 -9.38 9.72 12.78
CA GLY A 111 -8.66 8.84 11.87
C GLY A 111 -8.97 7.38 12.12
N LEU A 112 -8.77 6.62 11.08
CA LEU A 112 -8.94 5.18 11.09
C LEU A 112 -7.73 4.55 10.42
N PHE A 113 -7.04 3.70 11.15
CA PHE A 113 -5.90 2.96 10.63
C PHE A 113 -6.08 1.46 10.81
N GLU A 114 -5.63 0.73 9.82
CA GLU A 114 -5.27 -0.66 10.01
C GLU A 114 -3.74 -0.76 9.98
N ILE A 115 -3.15 -1.30 11.02
CA ILE A 115 -1.71 -1.47 11.18
C ILE A 115 -1.41 -2.95 11.03
N ARG A 116 -0.61 -3.32 10.03
CA ARG A 116 -0.29 -4.70 9.75
C ARG A 116 1.21 -4.93 9.62
N PRO A 117 1.75 -5.99 10.25
CA PRO A 117 3.13 -6.36 10.03
C PRO A 117 3.38 -6.74 8.57
N VAL A 118 4.54 -6.36 8.03
CA VAL A 118 5.02 -6.76 6.72
C VAL A 118 5.83 -8.04 6.88
N ARG A 119 5.48 -9.06 6.11
CA ARG A 119 6.17 -10.34 6.14
C ARG A 119 7.48 -10.29 5.40
N ASP A 120 7.45 -9.77 4.17
CA ASP A 120 8.61 -9.50 3.35
C ASP A 120 8.34 -8.36 2.37
N SER A 121 9.40 -7.71 1.93
CA SER A 121 9.33 -6.59 1.00
C SER A 121 10.54 -6.57 0.08
N TRP A 122 10.30 -6.21 -1.16
CA TRP A 122 11.32 -6.02 -2.18
C TRP A 122 11.25 -4.59 -2.67
N TRP A 123 12.39 -3.91 -2.67
CA TRP A 123 12.50 -2.54 -3.09
C TRP A 123 13.61 -2.45 -4.13
N THR A 124 13.26 -2.05 -5.30
CA THR A 124 14.21 -1.56 -6.29
C THR A 124 13.93 -0.09 -6.48
N TYR A 125 14.82 0.74 -6.14
CA TYR A 125 14.89 2.18 -6.29
C TYR A 125 13.60 3.02 -6.05
N HIS A 126 13.78 4.15 -5.35
CA HIS A 126 12.78 5.15 -5.02
C HIS A 126 13.27 6.56 -5.41
N GLY A 127 13.65 6.73 -6.66
CA GLY A 127 13.89 8.06 -7.19
C GLY A 127 12.59 8.85 -7.31
N PRO A 128 12.67 10.17 -7.51
CA PRO A 128 11.53 10.94 -7.98
C PRO A 128 11.06 10.27 -9.27
N GLY A 129 9.88 9.64 -9.22
CA GLY A 129 9.32 8.92 -10.35
C GLY A 129 9.24 9.81 -11.59
N VAL A 130 9.07 9.20 -12.75
CA VAL A 130 8.76 9.91 -13.99
C VAL A 130 7.37 10.54 -13.84
N GLY A 131 7.25 11.60 -13.05
CA GLY A 131 6.02 12.27 -12.69
C GLY A 131 5.03 11.33 -11.98
N ASP A 132 4.41 11.78 -10.93
CA ASP A 132 3.43 10.98 -10.14
C ASP A 132 2.24 10.47 -10.99
N ALA A 133 2.03 11.03 -12.18
CA ALA A 133 0.90 10.74 -13.06
C ALA A 133 0.90 9.31 -13.65
N ASN A 134 2.03 8.62 -13.66
CA ASN A 134 2.15 7.29 -14.28
C ASN A 134 2.47 6.17 -13.28
N ARG A 135 2.36 6.44 -11.99
CA ARG A 135 2.61 5.45 -10.93
C ARG A 135 1.32 4.82 -10.48
N PHE A 136 1.33 3.50 -10.34
CA PHE A 136 0.17 2.71 -9.94
C PHE A 136 0.54 1.77 -8.80
N MET A 137 -0.39 1.63 -7.84
CA MET A 137 -0.38 0.57 -6.87
C MET A 137 -1.28 -0.56 -7.36
N LEU A 138 -0.74 -1.76 -7.43
CA LEU A 138 -1.46 -3.00 -7.66
C LEU A 138 -1.69 -3.65 -6.30
N MET A 139 -2.92 -3.59 -5.79
CA MET A 139 -3.33 -4.20 -4.53
C MET A 139 -3.74 -5.65 -4.80
N ILE A 140 -3.03 -6.60 -4.21
CA ILE A 140 -3.29 -8.04 -4.34
C ILE A 140 -4.25 -8.44 -3.24
N LEU A 141 -5.46 -8.83 -3.63
CA LEU A 141 -6.55 -9.18 -2.74
C LEU A 141 -6.72 -10.69 -2.69
N SER A 142 -6.79 -11.23 -1.49
CA SER A 142 -6.93 -12.67 -1.24
C SER A 142 -8.15 -12.94 -0.38
N ASP A 143 -8.85 -14.03 -0.64
CA ASP A 143 -9.98 -14.50 0.19
C ASP A 143 -9.52 -14.88 1.60
N VAL A 144 -10.18 -14.37 2.62
CA VAL A 144 -9.88 -14.66 4.04
C VAL A 144 -10.00 -16.15 4.35
N GLY A 145 -10.88 -16.85 3.67
CA GLY A 145 -11.10 -18.29 3.86
C GLY A 145 -10.12 -19.19 3.12
N THR A 146 -9.24 -18.64 2.28
CA THR A 146 -8.31 -19.46 1.49
C THR A 146 -7.13 -19.90 2.34
N THR A 147 -7.08 -21.18 2.69
CA THR A 147 -5.91 -21.77 3.33
C THR A 147 -4.93 -22.23 2.27
N TRP A 148 -3.88 -21.46 2.08
CA TRP A 148 -2.80 -21.84 1.17
C TRP A 148 -1.82 -22.78 1.86
N THR A 149 -1.48 -23.87 1.19
CA THR A 149 -0.37 -24.72 1.62
C THR A 149 0.96 -23.99 1.43
N GLN A 150 2.00 -24.36 2.17
CA GLN A 150 3.33 -23.74 2.02
C GLN A 150 3.82 -23.82 0.56
N VAL A 151 3.60 -24.92 -0.12
CA VAL A 151 3.97 -25.12 -1.54
C VAL A 151 3.25 -24.11 -2.45
N GLN A 152 1.97 -23.83 -2.21
CA GLN A 152 1.22 -22.84 -2.98
C GLN A 152 1.73 -21.42 -2.71
N ILE A 153 2.05 -21.10 -1.45
CA ILE A 153 2.65 -19.82 -1.07
C ILE A 153 3.98 -19.64 -1.80
N ASP A 154 4.88 -20.63 -1.71
CA ASP A 154 6.23 -20.54 -2.32
C ASP A 154 6.13 -20.38 -3.84
N ARG A 155 5.23 -21.13 -4.48
CA ARG A 155 4.96 -21.01 -5.92
C ARG A 155 4.45 -19.64 -6.30
N ASN A 156 3.53 -19.07 -5.52
CA ASN A 156 2.98 -17.73 -5.78
C ASN A 156 4.04 -16.64 -5.60
N VAL A 157 4.83 -16.74 -4.54
CA VAL A 157 5.95 -15.83 -4.28
C VAL A 157 6.97 -15.88 -5.43
N ALA A 158 7.36 -17.09 -5.85
CA ALA A 158 8.30 -17.25 -6.96
C ALA A 158 7.74 -16.65 -8.27
N HIS A 159 6.44 -16.82 -8.53
CA HIS A 159 5.77 -16.22 -9.68
C HIS A 159 5.80 -14.69 -9.62
N HIS A 160 5.43 -14.10 -8.48
CA HIS A 160 5.45 -12.65 -8.31
C HIS A 160 6.87 -12.07 -8.45
N GLN A 161 7.89 -12.76 -7.91
CA GLN A 161 9.28 -12.37 -8.08
C GLN A 161 9.69 -12.41 -9.56
N GLN A 162 9.31 -13.46 -10.28
CA GLN A 162 9.59 -13.60 -11.71
C GLN A 162 8.96 -12.47 -12.53
N VAL A 163 7.69 -12.14 -12.27
CA VAL A 163 7.00 -11.02 -12.95
C VAL A 163 7.66 -9.69 -12.60
N GLY A 164 8.08 -9.49 -11.34
CA GLY A 164 8.82 -8.29 -10.94
C GLY A 164 10.17 -8.15 -11.64
N LEU A 165 10.92 -9.26 -11.81
CA LEU A 165 12.16 -9.28 -12.58
C LEU A 165 11.91 -9.00 -14.07
N GLU A 166 10.87 -9.57 -14.65
CA GLU A 166 10.46 -9.30 -16.03
C GLU A 166 10.12 -7.80 -16.21
N TYR A 167 9.33 -7.23 -15.29
CA TYR A 167 9.03 -5.80 -15.28
C TYR A 167 10.32 -4.97 -15.27
N SER A 168 11.23 -5.24 -14.33
CA SER A 168 12.48 -4.51 -14.19
C SER A 168 13.37 -4.62 -15.43
N SER A 169 13.40 -5.79 -16.08
CA SER A 169 14.20 -6.01 -17.29
C SER A 169 13.63 -5.31 -18.52
N GLN A 170 12.30 -5.26 -18.67
CA GLN A 170 11.65 -4.63 -19.81
C GLN A 170 11.64 -3.11 -19.73
N LYS A 171 11.51 -2.57 -18.51
CA LYS A 171 11.41 -1.13 -18.33
C LYS A 171 12.76 -0.42 -18.33
N GLY A 172 13.79 -1.08 -17.82
CA GLY A 172 15.13 -0.50 -17.77
C GLY A 172 15.18 0.83 -17.04
N LEU A 173 16.06 1.70 -17.51
CA LEU A 173 16.16 3.07 -17.03
C LEU A 173 15.30 4.00 -17.91
N VAL A 174 14.47 4.82 -17.30
CA VAL A 174 13.78 5.92 -18.00
C VAL A 174 14.53 7.21 -17.68
N ARG A 175 15.02 7.89 -18.72
CA ARG A 175 15.87 9.09 -18.59
C ARG A 175 17.10 8.90 -17.70
N GLY A 176 17.66 7.69 -17.67
CA GLY A 176 18.81 7.36 -16.82
C GLY A 176 18.49 7.01 -15.38
N GLU A 177 17.20 7.07 -14.99
CA GLU A 177 16.75 6.71 -13.66
C GLU A 177 16.01 5.36 -13.66
N PRO A 178 16.24 4.50 -12.66
CA PRO A 178 15.51 3.24 -12.55
C PRO A 178 14.01 3.50 -12.31
N LEU A 179 13.18 2.66 -12.93
CA LEU A 179 11.75 2.69 -12.68
C LEU A 179 11.43 2.19 -11.27
N CYS A 180 10.38 2.78 -10.67
CA CYS A 180 9.89 2.32 -9.39
C CYS A 180 9.29 0.93 -9.54
N PHE A 181 9.83 -0.03 -8.83
CA PHE A 181 9.20 -1.28 -8.49
C PHE A 181 9.35 -1.50 -6.99
N SER A 182 8.23 -1.54 -6.31
CA SER A 182 8.20 -1.82 -4.88
C SER A 182 7.14 -2.86 -4.62
N SER A 183 7.41 -3.85 -3.82
CA SER A 183 6.40 -4.79 -3.42
C SER A 183 6.54 -5.20 -1.97
N ALA A 184 5.41 -5.52 -1.35
CA ALA A 184 5.38 -6.07 -0.01
C ALA A 184 4.28 -7.12 0.10
N ARG A 185 4.56 -8.15 0.89
CA ARG A 185 3.61 -9.14 1.35
C ARG A 185 3.31 -8.90 2.82
N LEU A 186 2.04 -8.92 3.15
CA LEU A 186 1.58 -8.67 4.51
C LEU A 186 1.41 -9.99 5.28
N TRP A 187 1.51 -9.92 6.61
CA TRP A 187 1.01 -11.00 7.45
C TRP A 187 -0.51 -11.09 7.36
N PRO A 188 -1.12 -12.25 7.72
CA PRO A 188 -2.57 -12.41 7.70
C PRO A 188 -3.30 -11.26 8.39
N SER A 189 -4.54 -10.98 7.96
CA SER A 189 -5.35 -9.92 8.55
C SER A 189 -5.66 -10.13 10.04
N SER A 190 -5.61 -11.38 10.52
CA SER A 190 -5.71 -11.69 11.95
C SER A 190 -4.58 -11.07 12.80
N GLU A 191 -3.44 -10.74 12.18
CA GLU A 191 -2.32 -10.05 12.82
C GLU A 191 -2.43 -8.52 12.79
N ALA A 192 -3.50 -8.00 12.20
CA ALA A 192 -3.74 -6.57 12.13
C ALA A 192 -4.12 -5.99 13.49
N ILE A 193 -3.92 -4.69 13.61
CA ILE A 193 -4.48 -3.86 14.67
C ILE A 193 -5.29 -2.77 14.01
N THR A 194 -6.52 -2.59 14.46
CA THR A 194 -7.33 -1.43 14.09
C THR A 194 -7.16 -0.34 15.13
N LEU A 195 -6.81 0.87 14.69
CA LEU A 195 -6.75 2.07 15.50
C LEU A 195 -7.82 3.05 15.00
N ARG A 196 -8.75 3.42 15.87
CA ARG A 196 -9.75 4.46 15.61
C ARG A 196 -9.52 5.65 16.54
N LEU A 197 -9.38 6.82 15.96
CA LEU A 197 -9.25 8.09 16.66
C LEU A 197 -10.56 8.89 16.53
N ARG A 198 -11.03 9.45 17.65
CA ARG A 198 -12.15 10.39 17.69
C ARG A 198 -11.83 11.47 18.74
N GLY A 199 -11.52 12.67 18.27
CA GLY A 199 -11.01 13.72 19.14
C GLY A 199 -9.76 13.27 19.88
N ASP A 200 -9.80 13.32 21.23
CA ASP A 200 -8.66 12.89 22.07
C ASP A 200 -8.72 11.41 22.46
N GLN A 201 -9.74 10.68 22.02
CA GLN A 201 -9.90 9.26 22.33
C GLN A 201 -9.29 8.38 21.25
N ALA A 202 -8.47 7.42 21.67
CA ALA A 202 -7.87 6.40 20.82
C ALA A 202 -8.36 5.02 21.25
N LEU A 203 -9.06 4.32 20.37
CA LEU A 203 -9.51 2.95 20.57
C LEU A 203 -8.68 2.03 19.67
N THR A 204 -8.10 1.00 20.26
CA THR A 204 -7.41 -0.07 19.54
C THR A 204 -8.15 -1.38 19.71
N SER A 205 -8.22 -2.16 18.64
CA SER A 205 -8.73 -3.55 18.67
C SER A 205 -7.81 -4.44 17.86
N ASP A 206 -7.69 -5.69 18.27
CA ASP A 206 -7.03 -6.71 17.46
C ASP A 206 -7.90 -7.09 16.26
N GLY A 207 -7.23 -7.44 15.15
CA GLY A 207 -7.86 -7.80 13.90
C GLY A 207 -8.02 -6.65 12.91
N PRO A 208 -8.51 -6.96 11.70
CA PRO A 208 -8.70 -6.00 10.63
C PRO A 208 -9.87 -5.06 10.95
N PHE A 209 -9.83 -3.89 10.32
CA PHE A 209 -10.88 -2.87 10.46
C PHE A 209 -12.28 -3.38 10.06
N ALA A 210 -12.37 -4.18 9.01
CA ALA A 210 -13.60 -4.76 8.53
C ALA A 210 -13.42 -6.25 8.26
N GLU A 211 -14.41 -7.05 8.67
CA GLU A 211 -14.52 -8.44 8.26
C GLU A 211 -15.05 -8.50 6.82
N THR A 212 -14.12 -8.46 5.86
CA THR A 212 -14.42 -8.61 4.44
C THR A 212 -14.07 -10.01 3.97
N LYS A 213 -14.72 -10.47 2.89
CA LYS A 213 -14.39 -11.77 2.28
C LYS A 213 -12.98 -11.78 1.69
N GLU A 214 -12.51 -10.64 1.23
CA GLU A 214 -11.19 -10.46 0.65
C GLU A 214 -10.43 -9.35 1.38
N VAL A 215 -9.16 -9.59 1.59
CA VAL A 215 -8.26 -8.70 2.32
C VAL A 215 -7.02 -8.41 1.49
N LEU A 216 -6.39 -7.28 1.75
CA LEU A 216 -5.11 -6.95 1.15
C LEU A 216 -4.05 -7.94 1.64
N GLY A 217 -3.58 -8.82 0.76
CA GLY A 217 -2.51 -9.80 1.04
C GLY A 217 -1.12 -9.23 0.77
N GLY A 218 -1.04 -8.27 -0.15
CA GLY A 218 0.19 -7.61 -0.55
C GLY A 218 -0.05 -6.56 -1.63
N PHE A 219 1.03 -5.94 -2.11
CA PHE A 219 0.93 -4.96 -3.18
C PHE A 219 2.22 -4.86 -3.97
N CYS A 220 2.11 -4.30 -5.18
CA CYS A 220 3.23 -3.80 -5.96
C CYS A 220 2.97 -2.33 -6.33
N ILE A 221 4.02 -1.50 -6.35
CA ILE A 221 4.00 -0.16 -6.93
C ILE A 221 4.86 -0.19 -8.17
N ILE A 222 4.29 0.23 -9.29
CA ILE A 222 4.95 0.22 -10.61
C ILE A 222 4.72 1.53 -11.34
N ASP A 223 5.70 1.90 -12.17
CA ASP A 223 5.59 3.02 -13.10
C ASP A 223 5.24 2.49 -14.49
N CYS A 224 4.16 3.00 -15.08
CA CYS A 224 3.64 2.59 -16.37
C CYS A 224 3.40 3.79 -17.28
N ALA A 225 3.49 3.61 -18.60
CA ALA A 225 3.15 4.64 -19.56
C ALA A 225 1.65 4.95 -19.61
N SER A 226 0.81 3.97 -19.24
CA SER A 226 -0.65 4.09 -19.28
C SER A 226 -1.33 3.16 -18.26
N LYS A 227 -2.64 3.39 -18.04
CA LYS A 227 -3.50 2.47 -17.28
C LYS A 227 -3.57 1.08 -17.94
N ASP A 228 -3.62 1.01 -19.26
CA ASP A 228 -3.68 -0.26 -19.99
C ASP A 228 -2.41 -1.10 -19.77
N GLU A 229 -1.27 -0.45 -19.68
CA GLU A 229 -0.02 -1.14 -19.33
C GLU A 229 -0.06 -1.67 -17.89
N ALA A 230 -0.56 -0.89 -16.93
CA ALA A 230 -0.74 -1.35 -15.56
C ALA A 230 -1.70 -2.55 -15.48
N VAL A 231 -2.79 -2.55 -16.26
CA VAL A 231 -3.69 -3.70 -16.43
C VAL A 231 -2.96 -4.90 -17.01
N GLY A 232 -2.08 -4.70 -17.99
CA GLY A 232 -1.23 -5.77 -18.55
C GLY A 232 -0.37 -6.44 -17.49
N TRP A 233 0.29 -5.66 -16.64
CA TRP A 233 1.08 -6.18 -15.52
C TRP A 233 0.24 -6.87 -14.45
N ALA A 234 -0.91 -6.28 -14.09
CA ALA A 234 -1.83 -6.92 -13.14
C ALA A 234 -2.30 -8.29 -13.62
N LYS A 235 -2.60 -8.45 -14.92
CA LYS A 235 -2.94 -9.76 -15.51
C LYS A 235 -1.80 -10.77 -15.37
N LYS A 236 -0.56 -10.34 -15.54
CA LYS A 236 0.60 -11.22 -15.34
C LYS A 236 0.75 -11.64 -13.88
N PHE A 237 0.62 -10.71 -12.93
CA PHE A 237 0.69 -11.02 -11.51
C PHE A 237 -0.40 -11.99 -11.07
N SER A 238 -1.65 -11.84 -11.54
CA SER A 238 -2.78 -12.69 -11.15
C SER A 238 -2.84 -14.05 -11.90
N ALA A 239 -2.03 -14.26 -12.94
CA ALA A 239 -2.18 -15.39 -13.86
C ALA A 239 -2.11 -16.77 -13.20
N ASN A 240 -1.27 -16.96 -12.18
CA ASN A 240 -1.05 -18.24 -11.53
C ASN A 240 -1.76 -18.41 -10.18
N SER A 241 -2.15 -17.31 -9.55
CA SER A 241 -2.75 -17.32 -8.22
C SER A 241 -4.27 -17.27 -8.24
N GLY A 242 -4.83 -16.72 -9.32
CA GLY A 242 -6.26 -16.41 -9.38
C GLY A 242 -6.67 -15.24 -8.48
N GLU A 243 -5.68 -14.56 -7.89
CA GLU A 243 -5.93 -13.40 -7.01
C GLU A 243 -6.58 -12.25 -7.77
N THR A 244 -7.42 -11.51 -7.08
CA THR A 244 -7.98 -10.28 -7.58
C THR A 244 -6.99 -9.15 -7.39
N ILE A 245 -6.78 -8.31 -8.40
CA ILE A 245 -5.89 -7.16 -8.29
C ILE A 245 -6.71 -5.87 -8.52
N GLU A 246 -6.72 -5.00 -7.53
CA GLU A 246 -7.18 -3.62 -7.68
C GLU A 246 -6.00 -2.72 -8.04
N ILE A 247 -6.12 -2.00 -9.12
CA ILE A 247 -5.11 -1.06 -9.61
C ILE A 247 -5.58 0.34 -9.26
N ARG A 248 -4.74 1.10 -8.55
CA ARG A 248 -5.07 2.48 -8.21
C ARG A 248 -3.91 3.41 -8.55
N PRO A 249 -4.18 4.57 -9.18
CA PRO A 249 -3.15 5.58 -9.38
C PRO A 249 -2.59 6.07 -8.03
N VAL A 250 -1.28 6.29 -7.98
CA VAL A 250 -0.60 6.92 -6.84
C VAL A 250 -0.64 8.42 -7.04
N ARG A 251 -1.26 9.15 -6.10
CA ARG A 251 -1.37 10.60 -6.14
C ARG A 251 -0.10 11.28 -5.62
N SER A 252 0.49 10.70 -4.60
CA SER A 252 1.72 11.19 -4.01
C SER A 252 2.53 10.03 -3.42
N MET A 253 3.83 10.16 -3.49
CA MET A 253 4.76 9.21 -2.87
C MET A 253 5.96 9.97 -2.33
N TRP A 254 6.31 9.67 -1.08
CA TRP A 254 7.47 10.20 -0.42
C TRP A 254 8.26 9.06 0.20
N SER A 255 9.54 9.01 -0.04
CA SER A 255 10.42 7.96 0.46
C SER A 255 11.71 8.55 0.97
N ILE A 256 12.18 8.06 2.09
CA ILE A 256 13.53 8.30 2.56
C ILE A 256 14.31 7.01 2.43
N TYR A 257 15.21 7.01 1.47
CA TYR A 257 16.31 6.05 1.37
C TYR A 257 17.58 6.87 1.18
N ARG A 258 18.58 6.61 1.98
CA ARG A 258 19.94 6.97 1.63
C ARG A 258 20.69 5.67 1.45
N ALA A 259 21.28 5.50 0.28
CA ALA A 259 22.25 4.46 -0.02
C ALA A 259 23.47 4.64 0.87
#